data_ed8cb1ceed9f437e8c58dc896c688d0c
#
_entry.id   ed8cb1ceed9f437e8c58dc896c688d0c
#
_cell.length_a   1.000
_cell.length_b   1.000
_cell.length_c   1.000
_cell.angle_alpha   90.00
_cell.angle_beta   90.00
_cell.angle_gamma   90.00
#
_symmetry.space_group_name_H-M   'P 1'
#
loop_
_entity.id
_entity.type
_entity.pdbx_description
1 polymer ?
#
loop_
_entity_poly.entity_id
_entity_poly.type
_entity_poly.pdbx_seq_one_letter_code
_entity_poly.pdbx_strand_id
1 'polypeptide(L)'
;MQIARDGELPLSSDFEQIKRTLPLEGARLLELGCGAAYTTRRLAESFALREIVAMEVDRIQHEKNLLIPDLPSVDFRYGGAQNIELPDASVDAVIMLKSLHHVPEQDMEQALGEISRVLRPEGLAYISEPVYAGEFNDIMRLFHDEKAVREAAFDAVRRAV
;
A
#
# COMPACT_ATOMS: atom_id res chain seq x y z
N MET A 1 -9.26 20.48 4.85
CA MET A 1 -9.47 19.38 3.88
C MET A 1 -10.91 18.91 4.00
N GLN A 2 -11.72 18.98 2.93
CA GLN A 2 -13.08 18.48 2.94
C GLN A 2 -13.05 17.02 2.46
N ILE A 3 -12.94 16.09 3.41
CA ILE A 3 -12.82 14.63 3.13
C ILE A 3 -14.21 13.98 3.03
N ALA A 4 -15.25 14.61 3.55
CA ALA A 4 -16.63 14.14 3.43
C ALA A 4 -17.46 15.18 2.66
N ARG A 5 -18.09 14.75 1.57
CA ARG A 5 -19.25 15.43 1.00
C ARG A 5 -20.47 14.99 1.81
N ASP A 6 -21.40 15.91 2.07
CA ASP A 6 -22.71 15.57 2.63
C ASP A 6 -23.40 14.56 1.70
N GLY A 7 -23.43 13.32 2.11
CA GLY A 7 -24.01 12.19 1.39
C GLY A 7 -23.48 10.88 1.93
N GLU A 8 -24.30 9.85 2.00
CA GLU A 8 -23.85 8.49 2.33
C GLU A 8 -22.87 8.00 1.25
N LEU A 9 -21.58 7.94 1.60
CA LEU A 9 -20.60 7.29 0.73
C LEU A 9 -20.86 5.78 0.77
N PRO A 10 -20.89 5.10 -0.38
CA PRO A 10 -21.06 3.65 -0.40
C PRO A 10 -19.89 3.00 0.34
N LEU A 11 -20.21 2.11 1.28
CA LEU A 11 -19.21 1.31 1.95
C LEU A 11 -18.55 0.37 0.94
N SER A 12 -17.24 0.44 0.85
CA SER A 12 -16.44 -0.43 -0.01
C SER A 12 -15.15 -0.79 0.69
N SER A 13 -14.67 -2.01 0.51
CA SER A 13 -13.37 -2.43 1.00
C SER A 13 -12.25 -2.02 0.03
N ASP A 14 -11.01 -1.86 0.55
CA ASP A 14 -9.82 -1.66 -0.29
C ASP A 14 -9.73 -2.72 -1.40
N PHE A 15 -10.02 -3.99 -1.07
CA PHE A 15 -10.00 -5.08 -2.03
C PHE A 15 -10.97 -4.87 -3.21
N GLU A 16 -12.21 -4.43 -2.95
CA GLU A 16 -13.19 -4.16 -4.02
C GLU A 16 -12.77 -2.94 -4.87
N GLN A 17 -12.13 -1.96 -4.26
CA GLN A 17 -11.61 -0.82 -5.01
C GLN A 17 -10.42 -1.24 -5.88
N ILE A 18 -9.47 -2.00 -5.35
CA ILE A 18 -8.35 -2.57 -6.10
C ILE A 18 -8.85 -3.35 -7.30
N LYS A 19 -9.82 -4.26 -7.10
CA LYS A 19 -10.44 -5.04 -8.17
C LYS A 19 -11.06 -4.18 -9.28
N ARG A 20 -11.62 -3.02 -8.93
CA ARG A 20 -12.26 -2.11 -9.90
C ARG A 20 -11.29 -1.24 -10.66
N THR A 21 -10.17 -0.89 -10.04
CA THR A 21 -9.26 0.17 -10.53
C THR A 21 -7.99 -0.37 -11.16
N LEU A 22 -7.49 -1.53 -10.71
CA LEU A 22 -6.24 -2.07 -11.20
C LEU A 22 -6.45 -3.23 -12.19
N PRO A 23 -5.77 -3.22 -13.34
CA PRO A 23 -5.78 -4.33 -14.29
C PRO A 23 -4.81 -5.42 -13.81
N LEU A 24 -5.29 -6.33 -12.94
CA LEU A 24 -4.45 -7.30 -12.25
C LEU A 24 -4.20 -8.60 -13.01
N GLU A 25 -5.01 -8.95 -14.01
CA GLU A 25 -4.86 -10.20 -14.74
C GLU A 25 -3.53 -10.24 -15.52
N GLY A 26 -2.70 -11.24 -15.23
CA GLY A 26 -1.37 -11.38 -15.80
C GLY A 26 -0.34 -10.36 -15.31
N ALA A 27 -0.71 -9.47 -14.39
CA ALA A 27 0.13 -8.40 -13.90
C ALA A 27 1.23 -8.90 -12.95
N ARG A 28 2.33 -8.17 -12.92
CA ARG A 28 3.32 -8.17 -11.84
C ARG A 28 2.97 -7.07 -10.86
N LEU A 29 2.59 -7.44 -9.66
CA LEU A 29 2.15 -6.56 -8.59
C LEU A 29 3.25 -6.36 -7.55
N LEU A 30 3.43 -5.12 -7.10
CA LEU A 30 4.20 -4.80 -5.90
C LEU A 30 3.24 -4.39 -4.77
N GLU A 31 3.33 -5.05 -3.62
CA GLU A 31 2.66 -4.66 -2.39
C GLU A 31 3.68 -4.11 -1.39
N LEU A 32 3.47 -2.87 -0.94
CA LEU A 32 4.33 -2.19 0.04
C LEU A 32 3.65 -2.17 1.41
N GLY A 33 4.33 -2.71 2.42
CA GLY A 33 3.79 -2.89 3.77
C GLY A 33 2.75 -4.01 3.81
N CYS A 34 3.13 -5.21 3.39
CA CYS A 34 2.19 -6.34 3.28
C CYS A 34 1.72 -6.89 4.64
N GLY A 35 2.35 -6.48 5.75
CA GLY A 35 2.03 -6.97 7.07
C GLY A 35 2.00 -8.50 7.13
N ALA A 36 0.96 -9.08 7.70
CA ALA A 36 0.78 -10.54 7.80
C ALA A 36 0.26 -11.19 6.50
N ALA A 37 0.41 -10.53 5.36
CA ALA A 37 0.06 -11.02 4.02
C ALA A 37 -1.43 -11.38 3.81
N TYR A 38 -2.35 -10.77 4.55
CA TYR A 38 -3.79 -11.05 4.38
C TYR A 38 -4.30 -10.56 3.01
N THR A 39 -3.94 -9.34 2.62
CA THR A 39 -4.31 -8.79 1.31
C THR A 39 -3.55 -9.49 0.20
N THR A 40 -2.24 -9.74 0.39
CA THR A 40 -1.39 -10.52 -0.51
C THR A 40 -2.03 -11.84 -0.88
N ARG A 41 -2.43 -12.64 0.13
CA ARG A 41 -3.09 -13.94 -0.06
C ARG A 41 -4.37 -13.79 -0.87
N ARG A 42 -5.23 -12.86 -0.45
CA ARG A 42 -6.51 -12.65 -1.11
C ARG A 42 -6.37 -12.25 -2.58
N LEU A 43 -5.35 -11.46 -2.90
CA LEU A 43 -5.03 -11.09 -4.28
C LEU A 43 -4.50 -12.28 -5.07
N ALA A 44 -3.56 -13.06 -4.50
CA ALA A 44 -3.00 -14.25 -5.14
C ALA A 44 -4.07 -15.31 -5.44
N GLU A 45 -5.06 -15.46 -4.57
CA GLU A 45 -6.17 -16.42 -4.74
C GLU A 45 -7.27 -15.92 -5.69
N SER A 46 -7.40 -14.60 -5.89
CA SER A 46 -8.52 -14.01 -6.63
C SER A 46 -8.19 -13.63 -8.08
N PHE A 47 -6.90 -13.51 -8.42
CA PHE A 47 -6.46 -13.06 -9.74
C PHE A 47 -5.35 -13.97 -10.28
N ALA A 48 -5.32 -14.14 -11.59
CA ALA A 48 -4.24 -14.82 -12.30
C ALA A 48 -3.02 -13.88 -12.43
N LEU A 49 -2.46 -13.45 -11.30
CA LEU A 49 -1.26 -12.62 -11.27
C LEU A 49 -0.04 -13.41 -11.76
N ARG A 50 0.84 -12.74 -12.50
CA ARG A 50 2.12 -13.34 -12.90
C ARG A 50 3.05 -13.52 -11.69
N GLU A 51 3.09 -12.52 -10.82
CA GLU A 51 3.91 -12.46 -9.63
C GLU A 51 3.39 -11.38 -8.68
N ILE A 52 3.51 -11.61 -7.39
CA ILE A 52 3.39 -10.57 -6.36
C ILE A 52 4.74 -10.45 -5.66
N VAL A 53 5.34 -9.26 -5.70
CA VAL A 53 6.43 -8.91 -4.80
C VAL A 53 5.81 -8.23 -3.58
N ALA A 54 5.91 -8.86 -2.41
CA ALA A 54 5.33 -8.36 -1.16
C ALA A 54 6.43 -7.91 -0.20
N MET A 55 6.52 -6.59 0.04
CA MET A 55 7.57 -6.00 0.86
C MET A 55 7.08 -5.67 2.27
N GLU A 56 7.92 -5.94 3.27
CA GLU A 56 7.67 -5.65 4.68
C GLU A 56 8.94 -5.11 5.35
N VAL A 57 8.78 -4.05 6.17
CA VAL A 57 9.88 -3.41 6.91
C VAL A 57 10.04 -3.98 8.32
N ASP A 58 9.00 -4.56 8.90
CA ASP A 58 9.12 -5.29 10.17
C ASP A 58 9.81 -6.62 9.90
N ARG A 59 11.03 -6.75 10.40
CA ARG A 59 11.86 -7.96 10.21
C ARG A 59 11.19 -9.21 10.79
N ILE A 60 10.56 -9.09 11.96
CA ILE A 60 9.89 -10.22 12.62
C ILE A 60 8.70 -10.67 11.78
N GLN A 61 7.93 -9.73 11.24
CA GLN A 61 6.81 -10.06 10.38
C GLN A 61 7.27 -10.64 9.05
N HIS A 62 8.31 -10.07 8.44
CA HIS A 62 8.91 -10.60 7.21
C HIS A 62 9.39 -12.05 7.38
N GLU A 63 10.12 -12.36 8.47
CA GLU A 63 10.56 -13.74 8.76
C GLU A 63 9.38 -14.72 8.88
N LYS A 64 8.25 -14.28 9.45
CA LYS A 64 7.02 -15.09 9.49
C LYS A 64 6.43 -15.30 8.09
N ASN A 65 6.45 -14.26 7.25
CA ASN A 65 5.93 -14.34 5.88
C ASN A 65 6.73 -15.34 5.02
N LEU A 66 8.05 -15.42 5.20
CA LEU A 66 8.90 -16.41 4.52
C LEU A 66 8.53 -17.87 4.84
N LEU A 67 7.81 -18.09 5.94
CA LEU A 67 7.36 -19.43 6.34
C LEU A 67 5.99 -19.81 5.76
N ILE A 68 5.35 -18.94 4.98
CA ILE A 68 4.05 -19.22 4.33
C ILE A 68 4.28 -20.19 3.16
N PRO A 69 3.77 -21.44 3.23
CA PRO A 69 4.15 -22.49 2.27
C PRO A 69 3.27 -22.52 1.01
N ASP A 70 2.14 -21.83 1.02
CA ASP A 70 1.03 -22.02 0.06
C ASP A 70 0.77 -20.79 -0.83
N LEU A 71 1.77 -19.91 -0.97
CA LEU A 71 1.75 -18.75 -1.86
C LEU A 71 2.92 -18.77 -2.86
N PRO A 72 2.96 -19.72 -3.80
CA PRO A 72 4.11 -19.92 -4.69
C PRO A 72 4.33 -18.77 -5.68
N SER A 73 3.34 -17.94 -5.94
CA SER A 73 3.42 -16.75 -6.82
C SER A 73 3.84 -15.48 -6.07
N VAL A 74 4.12 -15.58 -4.76
CA VAL A 74 4.49 -14.43 -3.92
C VAL A 74 5.96 -14.49 -3.57
N ASP A 75 6.69 -13.42 -3.89
CA ASP A 75 8.06 -13.18 -3.49
C ASP A 75 8.07 -12.21 -2.30
N PHE A 76 8.27 -12.72 -1.10
CA PHE A 76 8.36 -11.92 0.11
C PHE A 76 9.74 -11.30 0.25
N ARG A 77 9.81 -9.96 0.33
CA ARG A 77 11.06 -9.21 0.48
C ARG A 77 11.06 -8.32 1.71
N TYR A 78 12.22 -8.23 2.33
CA TYR A 78 12.47 -7.22 3.36
C TYR A 78 12.81 -5.88 2.70
N GLY A 79 12.12 -4.81 3.08
CA GLY A 79 12.40 -3.46 2.56
C GLY A 79 11.23 -2.50 2.69
N GLY A 80 11.51 -1.22 2.47
CA GLY A 80 10.56 -0.13 2.57
C GLY A 80 10.36 0.61 1.25
N ALA A 81 9.32 1.44 1.21
CA ALA A 81 8.94 2.18 0.02
C ALA A 81 9.97 3.22 -0.43
N GLN A 82 10.81 3.71 0.47
CA GLN A 82 11.83 4.73 0.16
C GLN A 82 13.06 4.19 -0.59
N ASN A 83 13.19 2.86 -0.68
CA ASN A 83 14.24 2.20 -1.47
C ASN A 83 13.73 0.85 -1.97
N ILE A 84 13.15 0.83 -3.15
CA ILE A 84 12.56 -0.36 -3.75
C ILE A 84 13.61 -1.07 -4.61
N GLU A 85 14.09 -2.24 -4.15
CA GLU A 85 15.09 -3.05 -4.87
C GLU A 85 14.48 -3.79 -6.07
N LEU A 86 13.85 -3.03 -6.95
CA LEU A 86 13.34 -3.49 -8.24
C LEU A 86 13.85 -2.58 -9.37
N PRO A 87 14.02 -3.12 -10.60
CA PRO A 87 14.37 -2.31 -11.75
C PRO A 87 13.30 -1.26 -12.08
N ASP A 88 13.71 -0.21 -12.79
CA ASP A 88 12.79 0.77 -13.37
C ASP A 88 11.77 0.08 -14.29
N ALA A 89 10.55 0.59 -14.33
CA ALA A 89 9.49 0.12 -15.21
C ALA A 89 9.31 -1.42 -15.19
N SER A 90 9.35 -2.03 -13.99
CA SER A 90 9.34 -3.50 -13.83
C SER A 90 8.05 -4.07 -13.31
N VAL A 91 7.12 -3.26 -12.77
CA VAL A 91 5.83 -3.71 -12.24
C VAL A 91 4.66 -3.03 -12.98
N ASP A 92 3.55 -3.74 -13.07
CA ASP A 92 2.34 -3.26 -13.75
C ASP A 92 1.43 -2.49 -12.80
N ALA A 93 1.47 -2.85 -11.51
CA ALA A 93 0.70 -2.17 -10.47
C ALA A 93 1.46 -2.14 -9.13
N VAL A 94 1.16 -1.11 -8.33
CA VAL A 94 1.63 -1.00 -6.94
C VAL A 94 0.42 -0.81 -6.03
N ILE A 95 0.41 -1.50 -4.89
CA ILE A 95 -0.54 -1.25 -3.80
C ILE A 95 0.20 -0.89 -2.52
N MET A 96 -0.33 0.07 -1.78
CA MET A 96 0.16 0.48 -0.47
C MET A 96 -1.03 0.83 0.43
N LEU A 97 -1.32 -0.02 1.40
CA LEU A 97 -2.52 0.08 2.22
C LEU A 97 -2.16 0.47 3.65
N LYS A 98 -2.58 1.66 4.07
CA LYS A 98 -2.41 2.16 5.44
C LYS A 98 -0.95 2.11 5.91
N SER A 99 -0.02 2.40 5.01
CA SER A 99 1.41 2.19 5.23
C SER A 99 2.27 3.43 4.93
N LEU A 100 1.80 4.37 4.12
CA LEU A 100 2.57 5.56 3.77
C LEU A 100 2.81 6.46 4.99
N HIS A 101 1.84 6.59 5.90
CA HIS A 101 1.99 7.36 7.13
C HIS A 101 3.01 6.76 8.12
N HIS A 102 3.47 5.53 7.92
CA HIS A 102 4.59 4.93 8.67
C HIS A 102 5.95 5.25 8.06
N VAL A 103 6.00 5.75 6.82
CA VAL A 103 7.23 6.27 6.23
C VAL A 103 7.57 7.61 6.90
N PRO A 104 8.82 7.86 7.30
CA PRO A 104 9.22 9.17 7.82
C PRO A 104 8.78 10.30 6.88
N GLU A 105 8.23 11.38 7.41
CA GLU A 105 7.63 12.45 6.60
C GLU A 105 8.59 12.99 5.53
N GLN A 106 9.86 13.18 5.88
CA GLN A 106 10.91 13.64 4.96
C GLN A 106 11.21 12.65 3.82
N ASP A 107 10.83 11.38 3.96
CA ASP A 107 11.11 10.31 3.00
C ASP A 107 9.88 9.94 2.15
N MET A 108 8.71 10.53 2.44
CA MET A 108 7.45 10.20 1.72
C MET A 108 7.53 10.56 0.22
N GLU A 109 8.13 11.71 -0.13
CA GLU A 109 8.31 12.10 -1.53
C GLU A 109 9.26 11.15 -2.26
N GLN A 110 10.33 10.71 -1.58
CA GLN A 110 11.24 9.70 -2.12
C GLN A 110 10.51 8.37 -2.34
N ALA A 111 9.68 7.94 -1.38
CA ALA A 111 8.89 6.71 -1.50
C ALA A 111 7.94 6.76 -2.71
N LEU A 112 7.24 7.88 -2.92
CA LEU A 112 6.37 8.08 -4.07
C LEU A 112 7.16 8.14 -5.40
N GLY A 113 8.37 8.73 -5.38
CA GLY A 113 9.29 8.70 -6.50
C GLY A 113 9.75 7.28 -6.86
N GLU A 114 10.07 6.45 -5.87
CA GLU A 114 10.43 5.04 -6.07
C GLU A 114 9.24 4.23 -6.63
N ILE A 115 8.02 4.46 -6.11
CA ILE A 115 6.80 3.86 -6.67
C ILE A 115 6.66 4.22 -8.16
N SER A 116 6.80 5.50 -8.50
CA SER A 116 6.75 5.96 -9.90
C SER A 116 7.86 5.34 -10.76
N ARG A 117 9.08 5.22 -10.24
CA ARG A 117 10.23 4.65 -10.95
C ARG A 117 10.01 3.19 -11.33
N VAL A 118 9.48 2.38 -10.40
CA VAL A 118 9.31 0.93 -10.64
C VAL A 118 8.08 0.62 -11.48
N LEU A 119 7.09 1.50 -11.52
CA LEU A 119 5.92 1.36 -12.38
C LEU A 119 6.29 1.47 -13.85
N ARG A 120 5.72 0.61 -14.68
CA ARG A 120 5.77 0.74 -16.12
C ARG A 120 5.01 1.97 -16.59
N PRO A 121 5.29 2.48 -17.81
CA PRO A 121 4.40 3.44 -18.44
C PRO A 121 2.94 2.92 -18.41
N GLU A 122 2.01 3.77 -18.02
CA GLU A 122 0.58 3.42 -17.82
C GLU A 122 0.29 2.47 -16.63
N GLY A 123 1.31 2.07 -15.87
CA GLY A 123 1.13 1.34 -14.61
C GLY A 123 0.41 2.21 -13.56
N LEU A 124 -0.31 1.58 -12.66
CA LEU A 124 -1.14 2.28 -11.68
C LEU A 124 -0.71 1.97 -10.24
N ALA A 125 -0.71 3.00 -9.40
CA ALA A 125 -0.58 2.84 -7.94
C ALA A 125 -1.93 3.03 -7.26
N TYR A 126 -2.29 2.11 -6.36
CA TYR A 126 -3.41 2.25 -5.43
C TYR A 126 -2.86 2.48 -4.02
N ILE A 127 -3.04 3.68 -3.52
CA ILE A 127 -2.60 4.06 -2.17
C ILE A 127 -3.84 4.39 -1.34
N SER A 128 -4.02 3.70 -0.22
CA SER A 128 -5.13 3.89 0.71
C SER A 128 -4.57 4.29 2.07
N GLU A 129 -5.00 5.46 2.56
CA GLU A 129 -4.60 5.98 3.86
C GLU A 129 -5.81 6.22 4.76
N PRO A 130 -5.70 5.94 6.07
CA PRO A 130 -6.81 6.17 6.99
C PRO A 130 -7.02 7.66 7.21
N VAL A 131 -8.27 8.09 7.07
CA VAL A 131 -8.67 9.46 7.40
C VAL A 131 -8.62 9.66 8.92
N TYR A 132 -8.01 10.79 9.35
CA TYR A 132 -8.02 11.17 10.76
C TYR A 132 -9.37 11.84 11.10
N ALA A 133 -10.39 11.02 11.38
CA ALA A 133 -11.73 11.48 11.75
C ALA A 133 -12.48 10.43 12.58
N GLY A 134 -13.46 10.90 13.37
CA GLY A 134 -14.36 10.05 14.15
C GLY A 134 -13.87 9.70 15.55
N GLU A 135 -14.81 9.23 16.37
CA GLU A 135 -14.63 8.98 17.82
C GLU A 135 -13.47 8.02 18.15
N PHE A 136 -13.19 7.07 17.27
CA PHE A 136 -12.04 6.16 17.44
C PHE A 136 -10.71 6.93 17.46
N ASN A 137 -10.54 7.92 16.58
CA ASN A 137 -9.34 8.75 16.58
C ASN A 137 -9.28 9.65 17.82
N ASP A 138 -10.43 10.09 18.36
CA ASP A 138 -10.48 10.87 19.59
C ASP A 138 -9.98 10.08 20.81
N ILE A 139 -10.16 8.77 20.81
CA ILE A 139 -9.62 7.88 21.84
C ILE A 139 -8.14 7.60 21.57
N MET A 140 -7.78 7.25 20.32
CA MET A 140 -6.41 6.88 19.96
C MET A 140 -5.40 7.99 20.19
N ARG A 141 -5.75 9.26 19.93
CA ARG A 141 -4.87 10.43 20.14
C ARG A 141 -4.38 10.59 21.60
N LEU A 142 -5.06 9.98 22.57
CA LEU A 142 -4.63 10.00 23.97
C LEU A 142 -3.38 9.16 24.22
N PHE A 143 -3.10 8.20 23.34
CA PHE A 143 -2.00 7.25 23.45
C PHE A 143 -1.02 7.38 22.28
N HIS A 144 -1.52 7.64 21.09
CA HIS A 144 -0.75 7.73 19.86
C HIS A 144 -1.47 8.64 18.87
N ASP A 145 -1.01 9.88 18.74
CA ASP A 145 -1.60 10.87 17.82
C ASP A 145 -0.91 10.80 16.45
N GLU A 146 -1.58 10.22 15.48
CA GLU A 146 -1.10 10.09 14.10
C GLU A 146 -1.63 11.20 13.17
N LYS A 147 -2.26 12.25 13.70
CA LYS A 147 -2.88 13.29 12.88
C LYS A 147 -1.89 13.87 11.85
N ALA A 148 -0.76 14.35 12.34
CA ALA A 148 0.24 15.03 11.49
C ALA A 148 0.77 14.12 10.37
N VAL A 149 1.15 12.88 10.70
CA VAL A 149 1.71 11.95 9.70
C VAL A 149 0.67 11.48 8.67
N ARG A 150 -0.59 11.32 9.06
CA ARG A 150 -1.68 10.97 8.13
C ARG A 150 -2.03 12.13 7.20
N GLU A 151 -2.05 13.37 7.71
CA GLU A 151 -2.23 14.58 6.90
C GLU A 151 -1.05 14.75 5.93
N ALA A 152 0.19 14.56 6.39
CA ALA A 152 1.37 14.62 5.55
C ALA A 152 1.36 13.56 4.44
N ALA A 153 1.01 12.32 4.75
CA ALA A 153 0.89 11.24 3.76
C ALA A 153 -0.16 11.57 2.69
N PHE A 154 -1.32 12.06 3.10
CA PHE A 154 -2.38 12.47 2.17
C PHE A 154 -1.92 13.61 1.26
N ASP A 155 -1.26 14.63 1.82
CA ASP A 155 -0.77 15.78 1.05
C ASP A 155 0.38 15.38 0.12
N ALA A 156 1.24 14.44 0.51
CA ALA A 156 2.28 13.88 -0.36
C ALA A 156 1.67 13.19 -1.58
N VAL A 157 0.67 12.32 -1.39
CA VAL A 157 -0.03 11.66 -2.51
C VAL A 157 -0.68 12.69 -3.43
N ARG A 158 -1.33 13.72 -2.89
CA ARG A 158 -1.96 14.79 -3.71
C ARG A 158 -0.97 15.60 -4.55
N ARG A 159 0.27 15.72 -4.10
CA ARG A 159 1.33 16.41 -4.88
C ARG A 159 1.92 15.52 -5.97
N ALA A 160 1.83 14.21 -5.80
CA ALA A 160 2.42 13.24 -6.74
C ALA A 160 1.52 12.88 -7.94
N VAL A 161 0.24 13.33 -7.94
CA VAL A 161 -0.78 13.00 -8.95
C VAL A 161 -1.00 14.13 -9.95
#